data_5c2bb3c3eeb07b2790ed19e85134aadd
#
_entry.id   5c2bb3c3eeb07b2790ed19e85134aadd
#
_cell.length_a   1.000
_cell.length_b   1.000
_cell.length_c   1.000
_cell.angle_alpha   90.00
_cell.angle_beta   90.00
_cell.angle_gamma   90.00
#
_symmetry.space_group_name_H-M   'P 1'
#
loop_
_entity.id
_entity.type
_entity.pdbx_description
1 polymer ?
#
loop_
_entity_poly.entity_id
_entity_poly.type
_entity_poly.pdbx_seq_one_letter_code
_entity_poly.pdbx_strand_id
1 'polypeptide(L)'
;MAAIKAVNCKAEVARAQAALAVNICAARGLQDVLRTNLGPKGTMKMLVSGAGDIKLTKDGNVLLHEMGLHPRIIAEGFEAAKIKALEVLEEIKINKEMKREILLDVARTSLQTKVHAELADVLIESVVDSVLAVRRPGYPIDLFMVEIMEMKHQSETDTKLIRGLVLDHGARHPDMKKRVEDAFILTCNVSLEYEKTEVSSGFFYKTAEEKEKLVKAERKFIEDRVQKIIDLKDRVCAQSNKGFVVINQKGIDPFSLDALAKHGIVALRRAKRRNMERLSLACGGMAVNCLDDLTVDCLGHAGLVHECALGEEKFTFIEACVNPRSVTLLVKGPNKHTLTQIKDAIRDGLRAIKNAIEDGCVVPGAGAVEVAIAEALVNYKHRIKGRARLGVQAFADALLIIPKVLAQNSGFELQETLVKVQTEHSESKQPVGIDLDTGEPMVAADAGVWDNYCVKKQLLHSCTVIATNILLVDEIMRAGMSSLKG
;
A
#
# COMPACT_ATOMS: atom_id res chain seq x y z
N MET A 1 -23.97 -31.92 -25.40
CA MET A 1 -24.95 -31.52 -24.37
C MET A 1 -25.28 -32.64 -23.37
N ALA A 2 -25.39 -33.88 -23.81
CA ALA A 2 -25.75 -34.99 -22.93
C ALA A 2 -24.79 -35.28 -21.79
N ALA A 3 -23.45 -35.26 -22.04
CA ALA A 3 -22.44 -35.64 -21.05
C ALA A 3 -22.36 -34.67 -19.82
N ILE A 4 -22.48 -33.36 -20.03
CA ILE A 4 -22.37 -32.37 -18.95
C ILE A 4 -23.60 -32.34 -18.10
N LYS A 5 -24.82 -32.46 -18.71
CA LYS A 5 -26.06 -32.57 -17.97
C LYS A 5 -26.21 -33.91 -17.25
N ALA A 6 -25.47 -34.95 -17.67
CA ALA A 6 -25.43 -36.23 -16.96
C ALA A 6 -24.57 -36.13 -15.65
N VAL A 7 -23.55 -35.24 -15.63
CA VAL A 7 -22.75 -35.02 -14.44
C VAL A 7 -23.39 -34.00 -13.49
N ASN A 8 -24.03 -32.97 -14.03
CA ASN A 8 -24.78 -31.98 -13.25
C ASN A 8 -25.99 -31.45 -14.03
N CYS A 9 -27.17 -31.88 -13.66
CA CYS A 9 -28.42 -31.50 -14.32
C CYS A 9 -28.81 -30.03 -14.18
N LYS A 10 -28.19 -29.30 -13.23
CA LYS A 10 -28.39 -27.85 -12.98
C LYS A 10 -27.33 -26.97 -13.63
N ALA A 11 -26.35 -27.53 -14.36
CA ALA A 11 -25.34 -26.75 -15.05
C ALA A 11 -25.93 -26.05 -16.28
N GLU A 12 -25.70 -24.76 -16.38
CA GLU A 12 -26.00 -23.95 -17.56
C GLU A 12 -24.75 -23.86 -18.42
N VAL A 13 -24.93 -24.04 -19.75
CA VAL A 13 -23.81 -23.99 -20.72
C VAL A 13 -24.17 -23.01 -21.83
N ALA A 14 -23.34 -21.97 -21.97
CA ALA A 14 -23.39 -21.06 -23.12
C ALA A 14 -22.21 -21.36 -24.04
N ARG A 15 -22.44 -21.41 -25.37
CA ARG A 15 -21.45 -21.77 -26.38
C ARG A 15 -21.29 -20.72 -27.46
N ALA A 16 -20.07 -20.64 -28.03
CA ALA A 16 -19.73 -19.79 -29.17
C ALA A 16 -20.20 -18.34 -29.00
N GLN A 17 -21.01 -17.84 -29.90
CA GLN A 17 -21.47 -16.45 -29.87
C GLN A 17 -22.21 -16.06 -28.58
N ALA A 18 -22.97 -16.97 -27.97
CA ALA A 18 -23.64 -16.71 -26.71
C ALA A 18 -22.66 -16.56 -25.55
N ALA A 19 -21.65 -17.40 -25.49
CA ALA A 19 -20.57 -17.28 -24.49
C ALA A 19 -19.78 -15.98 -24.65
N LEU A 20 -19.44 -15.62 -25.89
CA LEU A 20 -18.78 -14.37 -26.22
C LEU A 20 -19.64 -13.16 -25.84
N ALA A 21 -20.93 -13.17 -26.15
CA ALA A 21 -21.86 -12.09 -25.79
C ALA A 21 -21.96 -11.88 -24.28
N VAL A 22 -21.99 -12.96 -23.48
CA VAL A 22 -22.00 -12.89 -22.01
C VAL A 22 -20.71 -12.25 -21.49
N ASN A 23 -19.55 -12.64 -22.01
CA ASN A 23 -18.25 -12.09 -21.60
C ASN A 23 -18.12 -10.62 -21.96
N ILE A 24 -18.52 -10.23 -23.19
CA ILE A 24 -18.52 -8.84 -23.63
C ILE A 24 -19.47 -7.99 -22.77
N CYS A 25 -20.65 -8.50 -22.47
CA CYS A 25 -21.63 -7.82 -21.64
C CYS A 25 -21.10 -7.62 -20.19
N ALA A 26 -20.47 -8.64 -19.61
CA ALA A 26 -19.85 -8.55 -18.30
C ALA A 26 -18.69 -7.55 -18.26
N ALA A 27 -17.80 -7.60 -19.27
CA ALA A 27 -16.68 -6.66 -19.38
C ALA A 27 -17.16 -5.21 -19.59
N ARG A 28 -18.20 -5.00 -20.40
CA ARG A 28 -18.82 -3.68 -20.60
C ARG A 28 -19.48 -3.17 -19.33
N GLY A 29 -20.23 -4.00 -18.62
CA GLY A 29 -20.82 -3.63 -17.33
C GLY A 29 -19.76 -3.21 -16.31
N LEU A 30 -18.63 -3.91 -16.27
CA LEU A 30 -17.49 -3.53 -15.42
C LEU A 30 -16.85 -2.21 -15.86
N GLN A 31 -16.67 -2.01 -17.17
CA GLN A 31 -16.19 -0.75 -17.74
C GLN A 31 -17.11 0.42 -17.33
N ASP A 32 -18.41 0.27 -17.45
CA ASP A 32 -19.39 1.31 -17.13
C ASP A 32 -19.35 1.69 -15.64
N VAL A 33 -19.13 0.72 -14.76
CA VAL A 33 -18.96 0.97 -13.33
C VAL A 33 -17.65 1.74 -13.03
N LEU A 34 -16.54 1.35 -13.65
CA LEU A 34 -15.21 1.93 -13.38
C LEU A 34 -15.00 3.27 -14.09
N ARG A 35 -15.66 3.49 -15.23
CA ARG A 35 -15.48 4.66 -16.09
C ARG A 35 -15.58 5.99 -15.35
N THR A 36 -16.57 6.13 -14.47
CA THR A 36 -16.82 7.35 -13.73
C THR A 36 -15.82 7.62 -12.60
N ASN A 37 -14.95 6.65 -12.26
CA ASN A 37 -13.91 6.84 -11.25
C ASN A 37 -12.63 7.46 -11.81
N LEU A 38 -12.45 7.45 -13.14
CA LEU A 38 -11.20 7.84 -13.79
C LEU A 38 -10.94 9.34 -13.66
N GLY A 39 -9.71 9.68 -13.30
CA GLY A 39 -9.21 11.05 -13.22
C GLY A 39 -9.54 11.76 -11.89
N PRO A 40 -8.95 12.95 -11.66
CA PRO A 40 -9.11 13.70 -10.43
C PRO A 40 -10.55 14.19 -10.20
N LYS A 41 -11.30 14.44 -11.27
CA LYS A 41 -12.72 14.84 -11.23
C LYS A 41 -13.69 13.66 -11.30
N GLY A 42 -13.19 12.41 -11.24
CA GLY A 42 -14.01 11.21 -11.19
C GLY A 42 -14.80 11.08 -9.88
N THR A 43 -15.92 10.33 -9.95
CA THR A 43 -16.80 10.09 -8.80
C THR A 43 -16.29 8.93 -7.93
N MET A 44 -16.79 8.85 -6.69
CA MET A 44 -16.51 7.79 -5.73
C MET A 44 -17.58 6.70 -5.80
N LYS A 45 -17.22 5.45 -5.52
CA LYS A 45 -18.16 4.33 -5.40
C LYS A 45 -18.35 3.91 -3.94
N MET A 46 -19.58 3.55 -3.62
CA MET A 46 -19.94 2.95 -2.34
C MET A 46 -20.27 1.47 -2.58
N LEU A 47 -19.50 0.59 -1.97
CA LEU A 47 -19.72 -0.85 -1.98
C LEU A 47 -20.41 -1.23 -0.67
N VAL A 48 -21.52 -1.94 -0.76
CA VAL A 48 -22.26 -2.47 0.39
C VAL A 48 -22.23 -3.98 0.32
N SER A 49 -21.63 -4.63 1.33
CA SER A 49 -21.61 -6.09 1.41
C SER A 49 -22.98 -6.65 1.85
N GLY A 50 -23.21 -7.94 1.64
CA GLY A 50 -24.40 -8.62 2.13
C GLY A 50 -24.55 -8.62 3.67
N ALA A 51 -23.46 -8.35 4.39
CA ALA A 51 -23.41 -8.17 5.85
C ALA A 51 -23.66 -6.72 6.31
N GLY A 52 -23.84 -5.77 5.37
CA GLY A 52 -24.07 -4.36 5.66
C GLY A 52 -22.82 -3.51 5.81
N ASP A 53 -21.63 -4.08 5.58
CA ASP A 53 -20.38 -3.30 5.59
C ASP A 53 -20.32 -2.33 4.41
N ILE A 54 -19.93 -1.09 4.69
CA ILE A 54 -19.84 -0.02 3.70
C ILE A 54 -18.37 0.30 3.43
N LYS A 55 -17.98 0.30 2.15
CA LYS A 55 -16.64 0.69 1.69
C LYS A 55 -16.77 1.77 0.61
N LEU A 56 -16.16 2.92 0.86
CA LEU A 56 -16.09 4.03 -0.09
C LEU A 56 -14.74 3.99 -0.80
N THR A 57 -14.73 4.03 -2.14
CA THR A 57 -13.48 4.00 -2.90
C THR A 57 -13.59 4.68 -4.26
N LYS A 58 -12.47 5.27 -4.71
CA LYS A 58 -12.19 5.65 -6.09
C LYS A 58 -11.22 4.67 -6.77
N ASP A 59 -10.65 3.74 -6.01
CA ASP A 59 -9.67 2.79 -6.51
C ASP A 59 -10.35 1.65 -7.29
N GLY A 60 -10.01 1.54 -8.57
CA GLY A 60 -10.52 0.50 -9.45
C GLY A 60 -10.07 -0.91 -9.04
N ASN A 61 -8.88 -1.07 -8.44
CA ASN A 61 -8.38 -2.35 -7.95
C ASN A 61 -9.27 -2.90 -6.82
N VAL A 62 -9.67 -2.04 -5.89
CA VAL A 62 -10.58 -2.41 -4.79
C VAL A 62 -11.94 -2.86 -5.34
N LEU A 63 -12.48 -2.15 -6.35
CA LEU A 63 -13.74 -2.52 -7.02
C LEU A 63 -13.63 -3.89 -7.69
N LEU A 64 -12.56 -4.15 -8.43
CA LEU A 64 -12.33 -5.42 -9.13
C LEU A 64 -12.15 -6.60 -8.17
N HIS A 65 -11.46 -6.41 -7.06
CA HIS A 65 -11.28 -7.45 -6.04
C HIS A 65 -12.60 -7.89 -5.42
N GLU A 66 -13.49 -6.96 -5.13
CA GLU A 66 -14.80 -7.26 -4.55
C GLU A 66 -15.80 -7.87 -5.56
N MET A 67 -15.62 -7.59 -6.85
CA MET A 67 -16.51 -8.10 -7.91
C MET A 67 -16.14 -9.48 -8.48
N GLY A 68 -14.95 -10.03 -8.18
CA GLY A 68 -14.57 -11.43 -8.38
C GLY A 68 -14.63 -11.97 -9.82
N LEU A 69 -14.00 -11.33 -10.80
CA LEU A 69 -14.03 -11.74 -12.21
C LEU A 69 -12.73 -12.35 -12.73
N HIS A 70 -12.87 -13.44 -13.51
CA HIS A 70 -11.74 -14.16 -14.14
C HIS A 70 -12.03 -14.51 -15.59
N PRO A 71 -11.16 -14.26 -16.61
CA PRO A 71 -11.30 -14.72 -18.00
C PRO A 71 -10.02 -15.10 -18.75
N ARG A 72 -10.13 -15.79 -19.92
CA ARG A 72 -9.04 -16.27 -20.77
C ARG A 72 -9.32 -16.24 -22.31
N ILE A 73 -8.35 -15.91 -23.07
CA ILE A 73 -7.62 -16.10 -24.39
C ILE A 73 -8.08 -15.37 -25.65
N ILE A 74 -7.23 -14.59 -26.47
CA ILE A 74 -7.10 -14.34 -27.93
C ILE A 74 -6.24 -13.16 -28.36
N ALA A 75 -5.52 -13.04 -29.41
CA ALA A 75 -5.67 -12.68 -30.81
C ALA A 75 -4.38 -12.09 -31.43
N GLU A 76 -4.02 -12.56 -32.59
CA GLU A 76 -2.84 -12.11 -33.36
C GLU A 76 -2.79 -10.61 -33.64
N GLY A 77 -3.96 -9.98 -33.88
CA GLY A 77 -4.04 -8.53 -34.15
C GLY A 77 -3.74 -7.67 -32.93
N PHE A 78 -4.16 -8.08 -31.76
CA PHE A 78 -3.85 -7.38 -30.50
C PHE A 78 -2.39 -7.58 -30.10
N GLU A 79 -1.81 -8.75 -30.37
CA GLU A 79 -0.40 -9.00 -30.12
C GLU A 79 0.50 -8.11 -30.96
N ALA A 80 0.21 -7.97 -32.26
CA ALA A 80 0.93 -7.05 -33.15
C ALA A 80 0.79 -5.58 -32.70
N ALA A 81 -0.41 -5.18 -32.29
CA ALA A 81 -0.66 -3.84 -31.75
C ALA A 81 0.11 -3.59 -30.45
N LYS A 82 0.12 -4.58 -29.53
CA LYS A 82 0.85 -4.51 -28.27
C LYS A 82 2.35 -4.33 -28.49
N ILE A 83 2.95 -5.11 -29.39
CA ILE A 83 4.38 -5.00 -29.68
C ILE A 83 4.70 -3.59 -30.16
N LYS A 84 3.92 -3.05 -31.12
CA LYS A 84 4.16 -1.69 -31.61
C LYS A 84 3.89 -0.62 -30.57
N ALA A 85 2.87 -0.80 -29.74
CA ALA A 85 2.57 0.11 -28.62
C ALA A 85 3.71 0.16 -27.60
N LEU A 86 4.34 -0.99 -27.29
CA LEU A 86 5.49 -1.04 -26.38
C LEU A 86 6.74 -0.38 -27.01
N GLU A 87 6.97 -0.53 -28.33
CA GLU A 87 8.05 0.21 -29.01
C GLU A 87 7.86 1.71 -28.89
N VAL A 88 6.67 2.22 -29.16
CA VAL A 88 6.35 3.66 -29.05
C VAL A 88 6.48 4.14 -27.60
N LEU A 89 6.06 3.34 -26.63
CA LEU A 89 6.24 3.66 -25.21
C LEU A 89 7.73 3.79 -24.83
N GLU A 90 8.60 2.94 -25.41
CA GLU A 90 10.06 3.05 -25.25
C GLU A 90 10.63 4.32 -25.88
N GLU A 91 10.06 4.79 -26.97
CA GLU A 91 10.46 6.05 -27.63
C GLU A 91 10.02 7.28 -26.83
N ILE A 92 8.84 7.24 -26.22
CA ILE A 92 8.24 8.38 -25.48
C ILE A 92 8.82 8.51 -24.06
N LYS A 93 9.34 7.43 -23.47
CA LYS A 93 9.85 7.47 -22.11
C LYS A 93 10.96 8.51 -21.94
N ILE A 94 10.91 9.21 -20.83
CA ILE A 94 11.89 10.22 -20.47
C ILE A 94 12.77 9.69 -19.34
N ASN A 95 14.03 9.43 -19.65
CA ASN A 95 15.03 9.06 -18.66
C ASN A 95 15.50 10.32 -17.94
N LYS A 96 15.18 10.44 -16.67
CA LYS A 96 15.60 11.56 -15.82
C LYS A 96 16.17 11.03 -14.52
N GLU A 97 17.15 11.75 -13.97
CA GLU A 97 17.53 11.54 -12.59
C GLU A 97 16.35 11.88 -11.69
N MET A 98 15.90 10.91 -10.87
CA MET A 98 14.72 11.07 -9.99
C MET A 98 15.06 12.02 -8.83
N LYS A 99 15.13 13.32 -9.13
CA LYS A 99 15.25 14.38 -8.14
C LYS A 99 13.97 14.57 -7.36
N ARG A 100 14.08 15.19 -6.19
CA ARG A 100 12.92 15.39 -5.30
C ARG A 100 11.76 16.12 -5.99
N GLU A 101 12.03 17.07 -6.88
CA GLU A 101 11.03 17.83 -7.63
C GLU A 101 10.15 16.92 -8.50
N ILE A 102 10.78 16.06 -9.30
CA ILE A 102 10.05 15.10 -10.17
C ILE A 102 9.25 14.10 -9.33
N LEU A 103 9.78 13.67 -8.18
CA LEU A 103 9.06 12.77 -7.28
C LEU A 103 7.84 13.45 -6.64
N LEU A 104 7.90 14.75 -6.37
CA LEU A 104 6.75 15.54 -5.92
C LEU A 104 5.67 15.60 -6.99
N ASP A 105 6.04 15.80 -8.26
CA ASP A 105 5.10 15.84 -9.38
C ASP A 105 4.44 14.46 -9.62
N VAL A 106 5.23 13.38 -9.58
CA VAL A 106 4.70 11.99 -9.65
C VAL A 106 3.72 11.71 -8.49
N ALA A 107 4.08 12.13 -7.28
CA ALA A 107 3.21 11.98 -6.12
C ALA A 107 1.93 12.80 -6.26
N ARG A 108 2.04 14.05 -6.76
CA ARG A 108 0.90 14.94 -7.02
C ARG A 108 -0.07 14.30 -8.00
N THR A 109 0.42 13.82 -9.14
CA THR A 109 -0.40 13.14 -10.16
C THR A 109 -1.15 11.95 -9.56
N SER A 110 -0.52 11.15 -8.69
CA SER A 110 -1.16 9.99 -8.07
C SER A 110 -2.18 10.37 -6.99
N LEU A 111 -1.86 11.31 -6.09
CA LEU A 111 -2.67 11.63 -4.92
C LEU A 111 -3.89 12.49 -5.25
N GLN A 112 -3.76 13.46 -6.15
CA GLN A 112 -4.88 14.33 -6.54
C GLN A 112 -6.01 13.58 -7.25
N THR A 113 -5.76 12.39 -7.78
CA THR A 113 -6.82 11.54 -8.33
C THR A 113 -7.72 10.90 -7.26
N LYS A 114 -7.32 10.90 -5.97
CA LYS A 114 -7.95 10.10 -4.90
C LYS A 114 -8.43 10.91 -3.72
N VAL A 115 -7.75 11.99 -3.41
CA VAL A 115 -8.09 12.91 -2.31
C VAL A 115 -8.20 14.33 -2.84
N HIS A 116 -8.86 15.19 -2.10
CA HIS A 116 -9.00 16.61 -2.48
C HIS A 116 -7.65 17.35 -2.38
N ALA A 117 -7.53 18.46 -3.12
CA ALA A 117 -6.27 19.14 -3.35
C ALA A 117 -5.53 19.55 -2.06
N GLU A 118 -6.24 20.16 -1.10
CA GLU A 118 -5.64 20.61 0.16
C GLU A 118 -4.97 19.48 0.94
N LEU A 119 -5.62 18.33 1.03
CA LEU A 119 -5.05 17.13 1.68
C LEU A 119 -3.94 16.52 0.84
N ALA A 120 -4.10 16.50 -0.50
CA ALA A 120 -3.07 16.01 -1.40
C ALA A 120 -1.75 16.76 -1.21
N ASP A 121 -1.78 18.09 -1.11
CA ASP A 121 -0.58 18.92 -0.93
C ASP A 121 0.19 18.59 0.35
N VAL A 122 -0.52 18.34 1.47
CA VAL A 122 0.10 17.90 2.73
C VAL A 122 0.72 16.49 2.60
N LEU A 123 0.03 15.60 1.88
CA LEU A 123 0.47 14.21 1.73
C LEU A 123 1.65 14.06 0.77
N ILE A 124 1.74 14.88 -0.28
CA ILE A 124 2.77 14.79 -1.32
C ILE A 124 4.17 14.82 -0.71
N GLU A 125 4.47 15.85 0.11
CA GLU A 125 5.76 15.98 0.76
C GLU A 125 6.05 14.81 1.71
N SER A 126 5.05 14.47 2.55
CA SER A 126 5.18 13.39 3.53
C SER A 126 5.43 12.03 2.88
N VAL A 127 4.80 11.74 1.75
CA VAL A 127 4.95 10.49 1.02
C VAL A 127 6.30 10.42 0.32
N VAL A 128 6.75 11.50 -0.33
CA VAL A 128 8.09 11.56 -0.96
C VAL A 128 9.19 11.39 0.08
N ASP A 129 9.13 12.15 1.18
CA ASP A 129 10.13 12.08 2.24
C ASP A 129 10.16 10.71 2.93
N SER A 130 9.01 10.03 3.03
CA SER A 130 8.93 8.66 3.55
C SER A 130 9.73 7.67 2.70
N VAL A 131 9.54 7.73 1.38
CA VAL A 131 10.24 6.80 0.46
C VAL A 131 11.74 7.11 0.44
N LEU A 132 12.12 8.39 0.43
CA LEU A 132 13.53 8.80 0.45
C LEU A 132 14.22 8.39 1.75
N ALA A 133 13.54 8.44 2.90
CA ALA A 133 14.07 8.00 4.19
C ALA A 133 14.33 6.49 4.23
N VAL A 134 13.46 5.70 3.62
CA VAL A 134 13.58 4.22 3.60
C VAL A 134 14.53 3.73 2.49
N ARG A 135 14.77 4.53 1.45
CA ARG A 135 15.61 4.16 0.31
C ARG A 135 17.03 3.81 0.73
N ARG A 136 17.52 2.67 0.25
CA ARG A 136 18.93 2.25 0.37
C ARG A 136 19.57 2.17 -1.00
N PRO A 137 20.70 2.81 -1.24
CA PRO A 137 21.41 2.69 -2.51
C PRO A 137 21.77 1.23 -2.79
N GLY A 138 21.44 0.75 -4.01
CA GLY A 138 21.72 -0.62 -4.45
C GLY A 138 20.77 -1.72 -3.97
N TYR A 139 19.73 -1.37 -3.21
CA TYR A 139 18.70 -2.33 -2.77
C TYR A 139 17.30 -1.88 -3.23
N PRO A 140 16.39 -2.82 -3.51
CA PRO A 140 15.00 -2.49 -3.80
C PRO A 140 14.35 -1.79 -2.61
N ILE A 141 13.47 -0.84 -2.89
CA ILE A 141 12.77 -0.08 -1.85
C ILE A 141 11.69 -0.95 -1.21
N ASP A 142 11.82 -1.20 0.08
CA ASP A 142 10.81 -1.93 0.85
C ASP A 142 9.80 -0.98 1.49
N LEU A 143 8.62 -0.87 0.87
CA LEU A 143 7.53 -0.03 1.37
C LEU A 143 6.91 -0.53 2.68
N PHE A 144 7.20 -1.75 3.12
CA PHE A 144 6.76 -2.24 4.44
C PHE A 144 7.47 -1.52 5.59
N MET A 145 8.59 -0.84 5.31
CA MET A 145 9.30 -0.01 6.30
C MET A 145 8.63 1.35 6.50
N VAL A 146 7.66 1.72 5.68
CA VAL A 146 6.76 2.86 5.91
C VAL A 146 5.49 2.34 6.57
N GLU A 147 5.34 2.57 7.88
CA GLU A 147 4.11 2.25 8.61
C GLU A 147 3.06 3.34 8.34
N ILE A 148 1.83 2.92 8.07
CA ILE A 148 0.69 3.84 7.99
C ILE A 148 -0.17 3.60 9.21
N MET A 149 -0.11 4.54 10.17
CA MET A 149 -0.86 4.49 11.42
C MET A 149 -2.11 5.37 11.31
N GLU A 150 -3.26 4.81 11.63
CA GLU A 150 -4.54 5.51 11.62
C GLU A 150 -4.83 6.08 13.01
N MET A 151 -5.20 7.35 13.08
CA MET A 151 -5.57 8.03 14.32
C MET A 151 -6.84 8.85 14.09
N LYS A 152 -7.88 8.61 14.88
CA LYS A 152 -9.09 9.43 14.83
C LYS A 152 -8.78 10.84 15.30
N HIS A 153 -9.09 11.85 14.50
CA HIS A 153 -8.85 13.26 14.79
C HIS A 153 -9.87 14.13 14.05
N GLN A 154 -10.01 15.38 14.46
CA GLN A 154 -10.98 16.30 13.86
C GLN A 154 -10.61 16.71 12.43
N SER A 155 -9.31 16.92 12.15
CA SER A 155 -8.81 17.35 10.84
C SER A 155 -7.98 16.28 10.15
N GLU A 156 -8.17 16.14 8.85
CA GLU A 156 -7.39 15.27 7.98
C GLU A 156 -6.05 15.92 7.59
N THR A 157 -6.01 17.24 7.52
CA THR A 157 -4.81 18.02 7.16
C THR A 157 -3.72 17.97 8.23
N ASP A 158 -4.04 17.51 9.43
CA ASP A 158 -3.05 17.27 10.50
C ASP A 158 -2.24 15.97 10.31
N THR A 159 -2.45 15.27 9.21
CA THR A 159 -1.65 14.09 8.81
C THR A 159 -0.19 14.49 8.66
N LYS A 160 0.73 13.73 9.26
CA LYS A 160 2.15 14.06 9.25
C LYS A 160 3.07 12.86 9.19
N LEU A 161 4.26 13.08 8.67
CA LEU A 161 5.35 12.12 8.70
C LEU A 161 6.08 12.17 10.05
N ILE A 162 6.22 11.02 10.69
CA ILE A 162 7.03 10.83 11.88
C ILE A 162 8.31 10.10 11.47
N ARG A 163 9.46 10.75 11.64
CA ARG A 163 10.78 10.13 11.41
C ARG A 163 11.16 9.25 12.59
N GLY A 164 10.51 8.11 12.67
CA GLY A 164 10.58 7.14 13.75
C GLY A 164 9.36 6.23 13.71
N LEU A 165 9.00 5.65 14.85
CA LEU A 165 7.86 4.76 14.96
C LEU A 165 6.77 5.32 15.88
N VAL A 166 5.53 4.98 15.52
CA VAL A 166 4.37 5.15 16.40
C VAL A 166 3.79 3.76 16.69
N LEU A 167 3.64 3.44 17.96
CA LEU A 167 3.03 2.19 18.43
C LEU A 167 1.59 2.46 18.86
N ASP A 168 0.68 1.56 18.51
CA ASP A 168 -0.76 1.64 18.79
C ASP A 168 -1.14 1.23 20.22
N HIS A 169 -0.22 1.36 21.15
CA HIS A 169 -0.45 1.09 22.58
C HIS A 169 0.52 1.91 23.43
N GLY A 170 0.18 2.10 24.68
CA GLY A 170 0.98 2.82 25.66
C GLY A 170 1.42 1.93 26.83
N ALA A 171 2.14 2.53 27.76
CA ALA A 171 2.50 1.90 29.02
C ALA A 171 1.25 1.51 29.82
N ARG A 172 1.29 0.32 30.44
CA ARG A 172 0.15 -0.23 31.20
C ARG A 172 0.25 0.04 32.70
N HIS A 173 1.39 0.55 33.18
CA HIS A 173 1.59 0.90 34.58
C HIS A 173 1.45 2.40 34.79
N PRO A 174 0.68 2.88 35.78
CA PRO A 174 0.41 4.30 36.01
C PRO A 174 1.66 5.12 36.35
N ASP A 175 2.63 4.52 37.06
CA ASP A 175 3.82 5.21 37.55
C ASP A 175 4.94 5.28 36.49
N MET A 176 4.75 4.69 35.31
CA MET A 176 5.70 4.84 34.20
C MET A 176 5.67 6.25 33.63
N LYS A 177 6.86 6.78 33.36
CA LYS A 177 7.02 8.09 32.75
C LYS A 177 6.35 8.14 31.38
N LYS A 178 5.53 9.18 31.16
CA LYS A 178 4.87 9.40 29.85
C LYS A 178 5.75 10.07 28.81
N ARG A 179 6.87 10.64 29.22
CA ARG A 179 7.85 11.30 28.35
C ARG A 179 9.26 10.98 28.84
N VAL A 180 10.10 10.53 27.93
CA VAL A 180 11.48 10.17 28.17
C VAL A 180 12.33 10.78 27.06
N GLU A 181 13.32 11.58 27.41
CA GLU A 181 14.24 12.21 26.49
C GLU A 181 15.56 11.43 26.46
N ASP A 182 16.23 11.42 25.30
CA ASP A 182 17.52 10.78 25.09
C ASP A 182 17.55 9.34 25.64
N ALA A 183 16.68 8.49 25.10
CA ALA A 183 16.40 7.16 25.63
C ALA A 183 17.14 6.04 24.90
N PHE A 184 17.72 5.13 25.65
CA PHE A 184 18.12 3.82 25.13
C PHE A 184 16.90 2.92 24.97
N ILE A 185 16.83 2.19 23.88
CA ILE A 185 15.71 1.30 23.55
C ILE A 185 16.21 -0.14 23.51
N LEU A 186 15.70 -0.95 24.40
CA LEU A 186 15.87 -2.42 24.38
C LEU A 186 14.69 -3.06 23.68
N THR A 187 14.95 -3.69 22.55
CA THR A 187 13.96 -4.45 21.79
C THR A 187 14.14 -5.94 22.08
N CYS A 188 13.15 -6.60 22.65
CA CYS A 188 13.27 -8.01 23.04
C CYS A 188 12.02 -8.85 22.70
N ASN A 189 12.25 -10.17 22.54
CA ASN A 189 11.22 -11.15 22.28
C ASN A 189 11.29 -12.26 23.35
N VAL A 190 11.21 -11.86 24.62
CA VAL A 190 11.34 -12.75 25.76
C VAL A 190 10.08 -12.68 26.61
N SER A 191 9.54 -13.83 27.01
CA SER A 191 8.42 -13.85 27.93
C SER A 191 8.85 -13.41 29.32
N LEU A 192 8.17 -12.39 29.83
CA LEU A 192 8.26 -11.90 31.22
C LEU A 192 6.92 -12.07 31.92
N GLU A 193 6.11 -13.04 31.46
CA GLU A 193 4.85 -13.48 32.07
C GLU A 193 5.00 -14.90 32.58
N TYR A 194 4.17 -15.27 33.57
CA TYR A 194 3.97 -16.67 33.93
C TYR A 194 3.26 -17.36 32.75
N GLU A 195 4.02 -18.03 31.91
CA GLU A 195 3.48 -18.82 30.82
C GLU A 195 3.33 -20.28 31.22
N LYS A 196 2.24 -20.90 30.76
CA LYS A 196 2.17 -22.36 30.65
C LYS A 196 3.29 -22.79 29.69
N THR A 197 4.02 -23.83 30.06
CA THR A 197 5.08 -24.41 29.25
C THR A 197 4.56 -24.66 27.82
N GLU A 198 5.33 -24.31 26.77
CA GLU A 198 4.96 -24.52 25.36
C GLU A 198 4.76 -26.01 25.03
N VAL A 199 5.36 -26.87 25.79
CA VAL A 199 5.14 -28.32 25.75
C VAL A 199 4.16 -28.65 26.86
N SER A 200 3.17 -29.53 26.62
CA SER A 200 2.24 -30.03 27.63
C SER A 200 2.98 -30.90 28.68
N SER A 201 3.84 -30.26 29.47
CA SER A 201 4.56 -30.81 30.58
C SER A 201 3.74 -30.56 31.84
N GLY A 202 3.35 -31.64 32.53
CA GLY A 202 2.71 -31.57 33.82
C GLY A 202 3.78 -31.68 34.90
N PHE A 203 3.75 -30.77 35.88
CA PHE A 203 4.53 -30.91 37.08
C PHE A 203 3.70 -31.72 38.11
N PHE A 204 4.26 -32.82 38.56
CA PHE A 204 3.64 -33.64 39.61
C PHE A 204 4.25 -33.27 40.97
N TYR A 205 3.43 -32.85 41.89
CA TYR A 205 3.82 -32.58 43.27
C TYR A 205 2.97 -33.44 44.21
N LYS A 206 3.60 -33.96 45.28
CA LYS A 206 2.96 -34.83 46.28
C LYS A 206 2.52 -34.04 47.51
N THR A 207 3.14 -32.92 47.80
CA THR A 207 2.89 -32.13 49.00
C THR A 207 2.64 -30.65 48.67
N ALA A 208 1.93 -29.94 49.58
CA ALA A 208 1.70 -28.51 49.45
C ALA A 208 3.01 -27.71 49.48
N GLU A 209 4.01 -28.18 50.22
CA GLU A 209 5.32 -27.53 50.29
C GLU A 209 6.10 -27.61 48.96
N GLU A 210 6.00 -28.74 48.27
CA GLU A 210 6.62 -28.90 46.95
C GLU A 210 5.97 -27.94 45.92
N LYS A 211 4.65 -27.77 46.01
CA LYS A 211 3.92 -26.81 45.16
C LYS A 211 4.38 -25.37 45.43
N GLU A 212 4.53 -24.98 46.69
CA GLU A 212 5.03 -23.65 47.03
C GLU A 212 6.45 -23.41 46.54
N LYS A 213 7.33 -24.41 46.68
CA LYS A 213 8.71 -24.35 46.17
C LYS A 213 8.73 -24.16 44.65
N LEU A 214 7.87 -24.85 43.89
CA LEU A 214 7.74 -24.72 42.46
C LEU A 214 7.29 -23.28 42.07
N VAL A 215 6.22 -22.79 42.70
CA VAL A 215 5.72 -21.42 42.45
C VAL A 215 6.78 -20.36 42.77
N LYS A 216 7.54 -20.55 43.89
CA LYS A 216 8.63 -19.65 44.23
C LYS A 216 9.77 -19.69 43.20
N ALA A 217 10.09 -20.88 42.67
CA ALA A 217 11.12 -21.05 41.65
C ALA A 217 10.72 -20.40 40.31
N GLU A 218 9.46 -20.56 39.91
CA GLU A 218 8.93 -19.90 38.72
C GLU A 218 8.96 -18.38 38.85
N ARG A 219 8.53 -17.82 39.97
CA ARG A 219 8.61 -16.39 40.27
C ARG A 219 10.04 -15.89 40.19
N LYS A 220 10.96 -16.54 40.87
CA LYS A 220 12.37 -16.20 40.88
C LYS A 220 12.96 -16.19 39.48
N PHE A 221 12.59 -17.16 38.63
CA PHE A 221 13.08 -17.20 37.24
C PHE A 221 12.68 -15.97 36.42
N ILE A 222 11.50 -15.45 36.64
CA ILE A 222 11.05 -14.20 35.95
C ILE A 222 11.68 -12.98 36.60
N GLU A 223 11.78 -12.95 37.93
CA GLU A 223 12.46 -11.87 38.66
C GLU A 223 13.93 -11.75 38.23
N ASP A 224 14.66 -12.90 38.10
CA ASP A 224 16.03 -12.93 37.62
C ASP A 224 16.17 -12.36 36.17
N ARG A 225 15.18 -12.61 35.30
CA ARG A 225 15.14 -12.02 33.97
C ARG A 225 14.93 -10.51 33.99
N VAL A 226 14.01 -10.02 34.80
CA VAL A 226 13.76 -8.60 35.00
C VAL A 226 14.98 -7.91 35.60
N GLN A 227 15.65 -8.55 36.55
CA GLN A 227 16.87 -8.03 37.18
C GLN A 227 18.00 -7.85 36.17
N LYS A 228 18.17 -8.74 35.19
CA LYS A 228 19.17 -8.56 34.11
C LYS A 228 18.92 -7.31 33.29
N ILE A 229 17.66 -6.98 33.04
CA ILE A 229 17.29 -5.73 32.31
C ILE A 229 17.61 -4.52 33.19
N ILE A 230 17.33 -4.56 34.49
CA ILE A 230 17.62 -3.50 35.44
C ILE A 230 19.14 -3.29 35.54
N ASP A 231 19.90 -4.37 35.66
CA ASP A 231 21.36 -4.32 35.70
C ASP A 231 21.99 -3.73 34.43
N LEU A 232 21.42 -4.04 33.26
CA LEU A 232 21.86 -3.42 32.01
C LEU A 232 21.58 -1.91 32.03
N LYS A 233 20.37 -1.50 32.41
CA LYS A 233 20.02 -0.07 32.54
C LYS A 233 20.96 0.63 33.49
N ASP A 234 21.26 0.06 34.65
CA ASP A 234 22.12 0.68 35.64
C ASP A 234 23.58 0.81 35.12
N ARG A 235 24.06 -0.17 34.37
CA ARG A 235 25.39 -0.08 33.71
C ARG A 235 25.45 1.04 32.65
N VAL A 236 24.38 1.20 31.86
CA VAL A 236 24.39 2.13 30.72
C VAL A 236 24.01 3.55 31.13
N CYS A 237 23.11 3.69 32.10
CA CYS A 237 22.58 4.99 32.53
C CYS A 237 23.24 5.55 33.80
N ALA A 238 24.13 4.82 34.48
CA ALA A 238 24.74 5.23 35.77
C ALA A 238 25.49 6.57 35.72
N GLN A 239 26.04 6.93 34.56
CA GLN A 239 26.82 8.17 34.37
C GLN A 239 26.13 9.19 33.48
N SER A 240 24.90 8.93 33.04
CA SER A 240 24.16 9.77 32.12
C SER A 240 22.70 9.96 32.59
N ASN A 241 22.12 11.13 32.32
CA ASN A 241 20.71 11.40 32.61
C ASN A 241 19.78 10.84 31.52
N LYS A 242 20.21 9.77 30.84
CA LYS A 242 19.47 9.14 29.75
C LYS A 242 18.36 8.24 30.26
N GLY A 243 17.26 8.21 29.51
CA GLY A 243 16.16 7.33 29.79
C GLY A 243 16.39 5.89 29.29
N PHE A 244 15.57 4.96 29.74
CA PHE A 244 15.58 3.57 29.30
C PHE A 244 14.18 3.09 28.98
N VAL A 245 14.00 2.52 27.79
CA VAL A 245 12.70 2.00 27.31
C VAL A 245 12.86 0.57 26.86
N VAL A 246 11.97 -0.29 27.33
CA VAL A 246 11.89 -1.71 26.93
C VAL A 246 10.68 -1.92 26.04
N ILE A 247 10.88 -2.49 24.87
CA ILE A 247 9.80 -2.86 23.96
C ILE A 247 9.85 -4.35 23.72
N ASN A 248 8.88 -5.05 24.30
CA ASN A 248 8.81 -6.51 24.28
C ASN A 248 7.70 -6.99 23.32
N GLN A 249 8.03 -7.97 22.47
CA GLN A 249 7.05 -8.65 21.62
C GLN A 249 6.12 -9.56 22.42
N LYS A 250 6.64 -10.20 23.46
CA LYS A 250 5.88 -11.06 24.38
C LYS A 250 5.22 -10.24 25.49
N GLY A 251 4.49 -10.90 26.35
CA GLY A 251 3.86 -10.28 27.50
C GLY A 251 4.84 -9.93 28.63
N ILE A 252 4.41 -9.02 29.47
CA ILE A 252 5.09 -8.66 30.72
C ILE A 252 4.05 -8.68 31.84
N ASP A 253 4.33 -9.41 32.89
CA ASP A 253 3.47 -9.56 34.06
C ASP A 253 3.33 -8.24 34.85
N PRO A 254 2.19 -7.96 35.51
CA PRO A 254 2.03 -6.75 36.33
C PRO A 254 3.12 -6.53 37.37
N PHE A 255 3.59 -7.58 38.04
CA PHE A 255 4.68 -7.50 39.04
C PHE A 255 6.01 -7.10 38.35
N SER A 256 6.29 -7.64 37.18
CA SER A 256 7.46 -7.26 36.38
C SER A 256 7.38 -5.81 35.91
N LEU A 257 6.17 -5.34 35.53
CA LEU A 257 5.94 -3.94 35.16
C LEU A 257 6.15 -3.00 36.34
N ASP A 258 5.70 -3.36 37.55
CA ASP A 258 5.92 -2.59 38.77
C ASP A 258 7.42 -2.48 39.13
N ALA A 259 8.15 -3.59 39.04
CA ALA A 259 9.60 -3.62 39.25
C ALA A 259 10.33 -2.70 38.25
N LEU A 260 10.00 -2.76 36.96
CA LEU A 260 10.58 -1.90 35.93
C LEU A 260 10.22 -0.42 36.16
N ALA A 261 8.98 -0.12 36.54
CA ALA A 261 8.51 1.24 36.82
C ALA A 261 9.28 1.87 38.01
N LYS A 262 9.49 1.11 39.09
CA LYS A 262 10.28 1.55 40.27
C LYS A 262 11.72 1.95 39.90
N HIS A 263 12.29 1.30 38.91
CA HIS A 263 13.62 1.63 38.39
C HIS A 263 13.59 2.70 37.28
N GLY A 264 12.45 3.32 37.03
CA GLY A 264 12.27 4.38 36.04
C GLY A 264 12.37 3.93 34.57
N ILE A 265 12.15 2.64 34.31
CA ILE A 265 12.13 2.03 33.00
C ILE A 265 10.69 2.10 32.44
N VAL A 266 10.55 2.60 31.23
CA VAL A 266 9.27 2.52 30.52
C VAL A 266 9.21 1.21 29.76
N ALA A 267 8.19 0.40 29.99
CA ALA A 267 8.06 -0.91 29.37
C ALA A 267 6.74 -1.02 28.56
N LEU A 268 6.89 -1.39 27.30
CA LEU A 268 5.79 -1.70 26.39
C LEU A 268 5.78 -3.21 26.12
N ARG A 269 4.61 -3.82 26.22
CA ARG A 269 4.40 -5.25 26.03
C ARG A 269 3.58 -5.55 24.79
N ARG A 270 3.75 -6.77 24.24
CA ARG A 270 2.98 -7.28 23.08
C ARG A 270 3.11 -6.40 21.84
N ALA A 271 4.31 -5.87 21.59
CA ALA A 271 4.61 -5.17 20.35
C ALA A 271 4.47 -6.14 19.17
N LYS A 272 3.90 -5.66 18.06
CA LYS A 272 3.72 -6.48 16.86
C LYS A 272 5.08 -6.89 16.28
N ARG A 273 5.19 -8.15 15.80
CA ARG A 273 6.44 -8.68 15.23
C ARG A 273 7.07 -7.73 14.20
N ARG A 274 6.27 -7.18 13.30
CA ARG A 274 6.77 -6.23 12.29
C ARG A 274 7.36 -4.95 12.89
N ASN A 275 6.85 -4.50 14.03
CA ASN A 275 7.39 -3.34 14.72
C ASN A 275 8.77 -3.60 15.32
N MET A 276 9.11 -4.86 15.65
CA MET A 276 10.44 -5.24 16.12
C MET A 276 11.50 -5.03 15.02
N GLU A 277 11.21 -5.44 13.79
CA GLU A 277 12.08 -5.24 12.64
C GLU A 277 12.23 -3.74 12.31
N ARG A 278 11.13 -3.00 12.34
CA ARG A 278 11.11 -1.55 12.13
C ARG A 278 11.87 -0.78 13.20
N LEU A 279 11.75 -1.19 14.47
CA LEU A 279 12.46 -0.57 15.59
C LEU A 279 13.98 -0.65 15.40
N SER A 280 14.51 -1.81 15.02
CA SER A 280 15.93 -1.97 14.76
C SER A 280 16.43 -1.09 13.60
N LEU A 281 15.56 -0.86 12.60
CA LEU A 281 15.89 0.00 11.46
C LEU A 281 15.70 1.50 11.77
N ALA A 282 14.81 1.86 12.69
CA ALA A 282 14.55 3.26 13.07
C ALA A 282 15.54 3.75 14.14
N CYS A 283 15.72 2.95 15.19
CA CYS A 283 16.48 3.34 16.38
C CYS A 283 17.91 2.75 16.41
N GLY A 284 18.19 1.78 15.54
CA GLY A 284 19.39 0.94 15.65
C GLY A 284 19.23 -0.16 16.70
N GLY A 285 20.31 -0.85 17.05
CA GLY A 285 20.31 -1.99 17.96
C GLY A 285 19.79 -3.26 17.30
N MET A 286 19.65 -4.32 18.09
CA MET A 286 19.17 -5.62 17.66
C MET A 286 18.07 -6.13 18.57
N ALA A 287 17.08 -6.83 17.97
CA ALA A 287 16.06 -7.53 18.76
C ALA A 287 16.66 -8.76 19.43
N VAL A 288 16.59 -8.81 20.76
CA VAL A 288 17.19 -9.85 21.58
C VAL A 288 16.15 -10.93 21.90
N ASN A 289 16.50 -12.19 21.67
CA ASN A 289 15.66 -13.35 22.00
C ASN A 289 16.05 -14.02 23.33
N CYS A 290 17.24 -13.71 23.87
CA CYS A 290 17.73 -14.20 25.15
C CYS A 290 18.30 -13.04 25.97
N LEU A 291 18.08 -13.03 27.28
CA LEU A 291 18.57 -11.97 28.16
C LEU A 291 19.95 -12.31 28.77
N ASP A 292 20.54 -13.45 28.42
CA ASP A 292 21.88 -13.84 28.91
C ASP A 292 22.97 -13.09 28.14
N ASP A 293 22.69 -12.74 26.88
CA ASP A 293 23.64 -12.09 25.95
C ASP A 293 23.45 -10.58 25.85
N LEU A 294 22.93 -9.92 26.89
CA LEU A 294 22.68 -8.47 26.89
C LEU A 294 23.98 -7.66 26.88
N THR A 295 24.22 -6.97 25.76
CA THR A 295 25.33 -6.04 25.59
C THR A 295 24.82 -4.63 25.28
N VAL A 296 25.69 -3.63 25.40
CA VAL A 296 25.35 -2.25 25.04
C VAL A 296 25.05 -2.12 23.54
N ASP A 297 25.70 -2.95 22.72
CA ASP A 297 25.52 -2.94 21.25
C ASP A 297 24.14 -3.39 20.79
N CYS A 298 23.39 -4.10 21.67
CA CYS A 298 22.01 -4.50 21.38
C CYS A 298 21.01 -3.33 21.53
N LEU A 299 21.43 -2.24 22.17
CA LEU A 299 20.56 -1.11 22.43
C LEU A 299 20.42 -0.18 21.22
N GLY A 300 19.18 0.17 20.91
CA GLY A 300 18.87 1.29 20.02
C GLY A 300 18.83 2.61 20.80
N HIS A 301 18.67 3.71 20.06
CA HIS A 301 18.62 5.05 20.63
C HIS A 301 17.53 5.88 19.97
N ALA A 302 16.79 6.65 20.77
CA ALA A 302 15.86 7.66 20.29
C ALA A 302 15.97 8.92 21.13
N GLY A 303 15.92 10.08 20.49
CA GLY A 303 15.99 11.36 21.19
C GLY A 303 14.75 11.67 22.03
N LEU A 304 13.59 11.14 21.64
CA LEU A 304 12.32 11.36 22.35
C LEU A 304 11.41 10.14 22.25
N VAL A 305 10.95 9.68 23.41
CA VAL A 305 9.84 8.70 23.53
C VAL A 305 8.76 9.32 24.39
N HIS A 306 7.54 9.41 23.85
CA HIS A 306 6.42 9.97 24.60
C HIS A 306 5.10 9.26 24.31
N GLU A 307 4.22 9.21 25.32
CA GLU A 307 2.87 8.68 25.20
C GLU A 307 1.89 9.82 24.93
N CYS A 308 1.03 9.62 23.93
CA CYS A 308 -0.10 10.48 23.63
C CYS A 308 -1.40 9.68 23.81
N ALA A 309 -2.33 10.16 24.62
CA ALA A 309 -3.64 9.56 24.81
C ALA A 309 -4.69 10.37 24.04
N LEU A 310 -5.50 9.70 23.23
CA LEU A 310 -6.62 10.26 22.47
C LEU A 310 -7.89 9.47 22.82
N GLY A 311 -8.68 10.00 23.73
CA GLY A 311 -9.83 9.28 24.29
C GLY A 311 -9.37 8.03 25.04
N GLU A 312 -9.85 6.86 24.61
CA GLU A 312 -9.47 5.57 25.19
C GLU A 312 -8.21 4.96 24.54
N GLU A 313 -7.79 5.47 23.39
CA GLU A 313 -6.63 4.98 22.66
C GLU A 313 -5.34 5.66 23.11
N LYS A 314 -4.29 4.89 23.26
CA LYS A 314 -2.96 5.35 23.66
C LYS A 314 -1.97 5.03 22.55
N PHE A 315 -1.15 6.01 22.21
CA PHE A 315 -0.09 5.88 21.21
C PHE A 315 1.25 6.22 21.85
N THR A 316 2.27 5.43 21.54
CA THR A 316 3.64 5.73 21.96
C THR A 316 4.44 6.16 20.73
N PHE A 317 4.98 7.37 20.78
CA PHE A 317 5.81 7.96 19.76
C PHE A 317 7.28 7.76 20.10
N ILE A 318 8.07 7.32 19.13
CA ILE A 318 9.50 7.15 19.20
C ILE A 318 10.09 8.02 18.10
N GLU A 319 10.62 9.17 18.48
CA GLU A 319 11.01 10.24 17.58
C GLU A 319 12.50 10.63 17.78
N ALA A 320 12.97 11.51 16.89
CA ALA A 320 14.35 12.01 16.92
C ALA A 320 15.41 10.90 16.87
N CYS A 321 15.15 9.88 16.03
CA CYS A 321 16.13 8.86 15.69
C CYS A 321 17.21 9.46 14.77
N VAL A 322 18.47 9.09 14.96
CA VAL A 322 19.61 9.72 14.25
C VAL A 322 19.55 9.47 12.73
N ASN A 323 19.15 8.28 12.30
CA ASN A 323 19.06 7.94 10.88
C ASN A 323 17.98 6.89 10.66
N PRO A 324 16.70 7.27 10.76
CA PRO A 324 15.61 6.31 10.71
C PRO A 324 15.43 5.74 9.30
N ARG A 325 15.66 4.43 9.16
CA ARG A 325 15.39 3.67 7.93
C ARG A 325 14.00 3.03 7.92
N SER A 326 13.20 3.32 8.91
CA SER A 326 11.78 3.04 8.99
C SER A 326 11.08 4.25 9.57
N VAL A 327 9.96 4.63 8.97
CA VAL A 327 9.21 5.84 9.31
C VAL A 327 7.72 5.52 9.44
N THR A 328 6.99 6.39 10.11
CA THR A 328 5.54 6.26 10.27
C THR A 328 4.82 7.46 9.66
N LEU A 329 3.88 7.19 8.76
CA LEU A 329 2.88 8.17 8.32
C LEU A 329 1.68 8.10 9.25
N LEU A 330 1.50 9.12 10.06
CA LEU A 330 0.38 9.23 10.97
C LEU A 330 -0.79 9.89 10.25
N VAL A 331 -1.72 9.07 9.80
CA VAL A 331 -2.93 9.50 9.10
C VAL A 331 -3.99 9.87 10.12
N LYS A 332 -4.49 11.09 10.02
CA LYS A 332 -5.56 11.61 10.87
C LYS A 332 -6.84 11.80 10.08
N GLY A 333 -7.98 11.68 10.74
CA GLY A 333 -9.27 11.88 10.11
C GLY A 333 -10.45 11.62 11.06
N PRO A 334 -11.65 12.16 10.74
CA PRO A 334 -12.80 12.15 11.64
C PRO A 334 -13.45 10.77 11.77
N ASN A 335 -13.34 9.93 10.76
CA ASN A 335 -14.00 8.62 10.75
C ASN A 335 -13.15 7.53 10.05
N LYS A 336 -13.51 6.28 10.28
CA LYS A 336 -12.79 5.11 9.74
C LYS A 336 -12.79 5.06 8.21
N HIS A 337 -13.87 5.50 7.57
CA HIS A 337 -13.99 5.44 6.10
C HIS A 337 -13.02 6.41 5.43
N THR A 338 -12.96 7.64 5.92
CA THR A 338 -11.98 8.64 5.46
C THR A 338 -10.55 8.17 5.69
N LEU A 339 -10.25 7.65 6.90
CA LEU A 339 -8.92 7.10 7.22
C LEU A 339 -8.52 5.98 6.26
N THR A 340 -9.44 5.07 5.94
CA THR A 340 -9.18 3.99 4.98
C THR A 340 -8.91 4.53 3.57
N GLN A 341 -9.70 5.51 3.11
CA GLN A 341 -9.51 6.16 1.82
C GLN A 341 -8.14 6.84 1.70
N ILE A 342 -7.76 7.62 2.71
CA ILE A 342 -6.46 8.30 2.76
C ILE A 342 -5.32 7.28 2.78
N LYS A 343 -5.46 6.21 3.54
CA LYS A 343 -4.47 5.13 3.61
C LYS A 343 -4.25 4.44 2.27
N ASP A 344 -5.32 4.17 1.53
CA ASP A 344 -5.23 3.56 0.19
C ASP A 344 -4.59 4.54 -0.80
N ALA A 345 -4.96 5.84 -0.74
CA ALA A 345 -4.32 6.88 -1.54
C ALA A 345 -2.81 7.00 -1.26
N ILE A 346 -2.40 6.99 0.02
CA ILE A 346 -0.99 6.99 0.41
C ILE A 346 -0.25 5.76 -0.13
N ARG A 347 -0.83 4.58 -0.04
CA ARG A 347 -0.21 3.35 -0.57
C ARG A 347 0.07 3.44 -2.06
N ASP A 348 -0.84 4.02 -2.82
CA ASP A 348 -0.65 4.20 -4.24
C ASP A 348 0.40 5.27 -4.55
N GLY A 349 0.41 6.38 -3.81
CA GLY A 349 1.48 7.39 -3.90
C GLY A 349 2.86 6.81 -3.58
N LEU A 350 3.00 6.02 -2.52
CA LEU A 350 4.24 5.33 -2.17
C LEU A 350 4.71 4.39 -3.29
N ARG A 351 3.79 3.64 -3.91
CA ARG A 351 4.10 2.76 -5.04
C ARG A 351 4.50 3.54 -6.28
N ALA A 352 3.80 4.64 -6.57
CA ALA A 352 4.12 5.49 -7.71
C ALA A 352 5.55 6.04 -7.61
N ILE A 353 5.94 6.55 -6.45
CA ILE A 353 7.29 7.07 -6.20
C ILE A 353 8.33 5.95 -6.26
N LYS A 354 8.06 4.80 -5.61
CA LYS A 354 8.94 3.64 -5.67
C LYS A 354 9.21 3.24 -7.12
N ASN A 355 8.17 3.09 -7.93
CA ASN A 355 8.29 2.69 -9.32
C ASN A 355 9.11 3.70 -10.13
N ALA A 356 8.86 5.01 -9.95
CA ALA A 356 9.64 6.05 -10.63
C ALA A 356 11.14 5.98 -10.27
N ILE A 357 11.48 5.72 -9.01
CA ILE A 357 12.87 5.60 -8.56
C ILE A 357 13.54 4.33 -9.10
N GLU A 358 12.84 3.20 -9.08
CA GLU A 358 13.39 1.91 -9.53
C GLU A 358 13.51 1.84 -11.05
N ASP A 359 12.56 2.41 -11.80
CA ASP A 359 12.60 2.46 -13.26
C ASP A 359 13.61 3.51 -13.78
N GLY A 360 13.88 4.57 -13.02
CA GLY A 360 14.73 5.69 -13.45
C GLY A 360 14.16 6.48 -14.64
N CYS A 361 12.90 6.27 -14.98
CA CYS A 361 12.20 6.95 -16.08
C CYS A 361 10.73 7.17 -15.76
N VAL A 362 10.15 8.14 -16.43
CA VAL A 362 8.73 8.50 -16.35
C VAL A 362 8.17 8.72 -17.76
N VAL A 363 6.86 8.72 -17.89
CA VAL A 363 6.15 9.02 -19.13
C VAL A 363 5.15 10.14 -18.92
N PRO A 364 4.83 10.95 -19.95
CA PRO A 364 3.81 12.00 -19.85
C PRO A 364 2.45 11.41 -19.49
N GLY A 365 1.75 12.05 -18.54
CA GLY A 365 0.42 11.64 -18.09
C GLY A 365 -0.72 12.31 -18.86
N ALA A 366 -1.87 12.47 -18.22
CA ALA A 366 -3.06 13.15 -18.75
C ALA A 366 -3.59 12.58 -20.08
N GLY A 367 -3.37 11.29 -20.35
CA GLY A 367 -3.78 10.65 -21.61
C GLY A 367 -2.84 10.88 -22.79
N ALA A 368 -1.71 11.57 -22.61
CA ALA A 368 -0.79 11.91 -23.70
C ALA A 368 -0.14 10.66 -24.33
N VAL A 369 0.26 9.69 -23.52
CA VAL A 369 0.83 8.41 -23.99
C VAL A 369 -0.18 7.64 -24.84
N GLU A 370 -1.43 7.58 -24.41
CA GLU A 370 -2.51 6.86 -25.08
C GLU A 370 -2.80 7.48 -26.46
N VAL A 371 -2.82 8.82 -26.57
CA VAL A 371 -3.01 9.53 -27.84
C VAL A 371 -1.83 9.25 -28.79
N ALA A 372 -0.60 9.38 -28.32
CA ALA A 372 0.60 9.15 -29.13
C ALA A 372 0.70 7.70 -29.64
N ILE A 373 0.41 6.71 -28.77
CA ILE A 373 0.39 5.30 -29.18
C ILE A 373 -0.75 5.04 -30.19
N ALA A 374 -1.93 5.62 -29.97
CA ALA A 374 -3.06 5.44 -30.88
C ALA A 374 -2.75 6.00 -32.28
N GLU A 375 -2.13 7.18 -32.41
CA GLU A 375 -1.71 7.73 -33.69
C GLU A 375 -0.67 6.83 -34.38
N ALA A 376 0.32 6.37 -33.64
CA ALA A 376 1.32 5.45 -34.16
C ALA A 376 0.71 4.13 -34.66
N LEU A 377 -0.27 3.58 -33.96
CA LEU A 377 -0.99 2.36 -34.37
C LEU A 377 -1.86 2.59 -35.60
N VAL A 378 -2.52 3.73 -35.72
CA VAL A 378 -3.29 4.09 -36.93
C VAL A 378 -2.38 4.16 -38.15
N ASN A 379 -1.17 4.69 -38.01
CA ASN A 379 -0.17 4.67 -39.06
C ASN A 379 0.39 3.28 -39.33
N TYR A 380 0.60 2.46 -38.31
CA TYR A 380 1.13 1.10 -38.41
C TYR A 380 0.14 0.12 -39.07
N LYS A 381 -1.19 0.28 -38.87
CA LYS A 381 -2.20 -0.62 -39.46
C LYS A 381 -2.09 -0.75 -40.97
N HIS A 382 -1.60 0.28 -41.68
CA HIS A 382 -1.43 0.26 -43.15
C HIS A 382 -0.31 -0.69 -43.59
N ARG A 383 0.62 -1.03 -42.70
CA ARG A 383 1.72 -1.97 -42.97
C ARG A 383 1.32 -3.43 -42.72
N ILE A 384 0.19 -3.68 -42.04
CA ILE A 384 -0.28 -5.02 -41.69
C ILE A 384 -1.21 -5.55 -42.78
N LYS A 385 -0.96 -6.77 -43.25
CA LYS A 385 -1.78 -7.46 -44.23
C LYS A 385 -2.92 -8.27 -43.55
N GLY A 386 -4.08 -8.34 -44.22
CA GLY A 386 -5.18 -9.18 -43.79
C GLY A 386 -6.09 -8.58 -42.71
N ARG A 387 -6.84 -9.44 -42.00
CA ARG A 387 -7.85 -9.02 -41.01
C ARG A 387 -7.23 -8.51 -39.71
N ALA A 388 -5.97 -8.83 -39.42
CA ALA A 388 -5.27 -8.37 -38.20
C ALA A 388 -5.23 -6.85 -38.08
N ARG A 389 -5.25 -6.10 -39.20
CA ARG A 389 -5.33 -4.63 -39.19
C ARG A 389 -6.59 -4.08 -38.51
N LEU A 390 -7.70 -4.84 -38.51
CA LEU A 390 -8.92 -4.44 -37.80
C LEU A 390 -8.74 -4.54 -36.28
N GLY A 391 -7.99 -5.54 -35.82
CA GLY A 391 -7.61 -5.67 -34.41
C GLY A 391 -6.70 -4.52 -33.97
N VAL A 392 -5.75 -4.11 -34.81
CA VAL A 392 -4.89 -2.95 -34.50
C VAL A 392 -5.69 -1.65 -34.40
N GLN A 393 -6.66 -1.43 -35.30
CA GLN A 393 -7.55 -0.27 -35.23
C GLN A 393 -8.38 -0.29 -33.93
N ALA A 394 -8.97 -1.44 -33.60
CA ALA A 394 -9.76 -1.60 -32.37
C ALA A 394 -8.92 -1.34 -31.12
N PHE A 395 -7.63 -1.73 -31.13
CA PHE A 395 -6.71 -1.44 -30.05
C PHE A 395 -6.41 0.06 -29.92
N ALA A 396 -6.18 0.75 -31.03
CA ALA A 396 -5.99 2.19 -31.04
C ALA A 396 -7.24 2.93 -30.52
N ASP A 397 -8.42 2.53 -30.98
CA ASP A 397 -9.70 3.11 -30.53
C ASP A 397 -9.93 2.87 -29.03
N ALA A 398 -9.52 1.71 -28.51
CA ALA A 398 -9.60 1.38 -27.08
C ALA A 398 -8.69 2.26 -26.22
N LEU A 399 -7.48 2.57 -26.67
CA LEU A 399 -6.58 3.49 -25.96
C LEU A 399 -7.16 4.90 -25.82
N LEU A 400 -7.87 5.37 -26.86
CA LEU A 400 -8.52 6.69 -26.86
C LEU A 400 -9.72 6.79 -25.90
N ILE A 401 -10.16 5.68 -25.30
CA ILE A 401 -11.20 5.71 -24.27
C ILE A 401 -10.70 6.46 -23.03
N ILE A 402 -9.41 6.33 -22.67
CA ILE A 402 -8.85 6.99 -21.49
C ILE A 402 -8.97 8.53 -21.58
N PRO A 403 -8.43 9.21 -22.60
CA PRO A 403 -8.62 10.65 -22.72
C PRO A 403 -10.09 11.06 -22.89
N LYS A 404 -10.91 10.27 -23.59
CA LYS A 404 -12.36 10.53 -23.69
C LYS A 404 -13.04 10.56 -22.33
N VAL A 405 -12.75 9.58 -21.47
CA VAL A 405 -13.37 9.49 -20.15
C VAL A 405 -12.84 10.57 -19.22
N LEU A 406 -11.56 10.96 -19.33
CA LEU A 406 -11.01 12.11 -18.60
C LEU A 406 -11.77 13.40 -18.94
N ALA A 407 -11.97 13.68 -20.24
CA ALA A 407 -12.74 14.83 -20.70
C ALA A 407 -14.20 14.78 -20.19
N GLN A 408 -14.86 13.63 -20.32
CA GLN A 408 -16.24 13.44 -19.86
C GLN A 408 -16.42 13.68 -18.37
N ASN A 409 -15.53 13.14 -17.55
CA ASN A 409 -15.59 13.29 -16.08
C ASN A 409 -15.32 14.73 -15.64
N SER A 410 -14.61 15.50 -16.45
CA SER A 410 -14.39 16.93 -16.24
C SER A 410 -15.50 17.83 -16.78
N GLY A 411 -16.50 17.25 -17.47
CA GLY A 411 -17.65 17.97 -18.00
C GLY A 411 -17.45 18.58 -19.39
N PHE A 412 -16.39 18.19 -20.11
CA PHE A 412 -16.11 18.67 -21.47
C PHE A 412 -16.71 17.79 -22.54
N GLU A 413 -16.91 18.36 -23.74
CA GLU A 413 -17.42 17.62 -24.89
C GLU A 413 -16.36 16.63 -25.42
N LEU A 414 -16.72 15.34 -25.43
CA LEU A 414 -15.83 14.24 -25.73
C LEU A 414 -15.13 14.32 -27.07
N GLN A 415 -15.91 14.62 -28.13
CA GLN A 415 -15.41 14.58 -29.50
C GLN A 415 -14.55 15.79 -29.78
N GLU A 416 -14.99 16.97 -29.37
CA GLU A 416 -14.27 18.22 -29.57
C GLU A 416 -12.92 18.20 -28.88
N THR A 417 -12.89 17.84 -27.58
CA THR A 417 -11.65 17.78 -26.80
C THR A 417 -10.67 16.76 -27.38
N LEU A 418 -11.15 15.57 -27.78
CA LEU A 418 -10.27 14.57 -28.36
C LEU A 418 -9.67 15.03 -29.70
N VAL A 419 -10.46 15.62 -30.57
CA VAL A 419 -10.00 16.14 -31.88
C VAL A 419 -8.94 17.23 -31.67
N LYS A 420 -9.15 18.18 -30.74
CA LYS A 420 -8.16 19.20 -30.41
C LYS A 420 -6.82 18.58 -29.98
N VAL A 421 -6.85 17.59 -29.06
CA VAL A 421 -5.63 16.95 -28.55
C VAL A 421 -4.92 16.15 -29.65
N GLN A 422 -5.65 15.45 -30.51
CA GLN A 422 -5.06 14.69 -31.61
C GLN A 422 -4.45 15.62 -32.68
N THR A 423 -5.11 16.74 -32.99
CA THR A 423 -4.60 17.73 -33.91
C THR A 423 -3.30 18.35 -33.39
N GLU A 424 -3.32 18.81 -32.13
CA GLU A 424 -2.13 19.39 -31.50
C GLU A 424 -0.97 18.42 -31.45
N HIS A 425 -1.24 17.12 -31.12
CA HIS A 425 -0.22 16.07 -31.14
C HIS A 425 0.36 15.84 -32.54
N SER A 426 -0.50 15.82 -33.58
CA SER A 426 -0.07 15.64 -34.96
C SER A 426 0.77 16.81 -35.48
N GLU A 427 0.50 18.05 -35.03
CA GLU A 427 1.23 19.25 -35.39
C GLU A 427 2.55 19.41 -34.64
N SER A 428 2.51 19.29 -33.30
CA SER A 428 3.66 19.50 -32.44
C SER A 428 4.63 18.30 -32.40
N LYS A 429 4.12 17.09 -32.72
CA LYS A 429 4.85 15.82 -32.54
C LYS A 429 5.29 15.53 -31.09
N GLN A 430 4.75 16.27 -30.13
CA GLN A 430 5.00 16.07 -28.71
C GLN A 430 3.85 15.29 -28.07
N PRO A 431 4.08 14.57 -26.98
CA PRO A 431 3.01 13.91 -26.22
C PRO A 431 2.11 14.96 -25.55
N VAL A 432 0.92 15.15 -26.12
CA VAL A 432 -0.08 16.13 -25.67
C VAL A 432 -1.20 15.40 -24.94
N GLY A 433 -1.51 15.86 -23.75
CA GLY A 433 -2.62 15.40 -22.91
C GLY A 433 -3.74 16.43 -22.81
N ILE A 434 -4.69 16.18 -21.92
CA ILE A 434 -5.84 17.04 -21.66
C ILE A 434 -5.63 17.80 -20.35
N ASP A 435 -5.74 19.11 -20.40
CA ASP A 435 -5.93 19.92 -19.20
C ASP A 435 -7.37 19.74 -18.70
N LEU A 436 -7.53 19.19 -17.51
CA LEU A 436 -8.84 18.86 -16.93
C LEU A 436 -9.56 20.06 -16.29
N ASP A 437 -8.92 21.23 -16.26
CA ASP A 437 -9.53 22.48 -15.78
C ASP A 437 -10.09 23.31 -16.93
N THR A 438 -9.40 23.35 -18.06
CA THR A 438 -9.76 24.16 -19.22
C THR A 438 -10.37 23.35 -20.37
N GLY A 439 -10.07 22.04 -20.47
CA GLY A 439 -10.45 21.18 -21.59
C GLY A 439 -9.57 21.34 -22.82
N GLU A 440 -8.51 22.16 -22.73
CA GLU A 440 -7.61 22.43 -23.86
C GLU A 440 -6.42 21.46 -23.88
N PRO A 441 -5.76 21.27 -25.03
CA PRO A 441 -4.53 20.47 -25.11
C PRO A 441 -3.42 21.07 -24.26
N MET A 442 -2.65 20.21 -23.56
CA MET A 442 -1.46 20.63 -22.84
C MET A 442 -0.30 19.66 -23.07
N VAL A 443 0.93 20.16 -23.06
CA VAL A 443 2.12 19.33 -23.03
C VAL A 443 2.29 18.84 -21.60
N ALA A 444 1.97 17.57 -21.34
CA ALA A 444 1.94 17.01 -19.99
C ALA A 444 3.31 17.07 -19.28
N ALA A 445 4.40 17.02 -20.04
CA ALA A 445 5.77 17.13 -19.50
C ALA A 445 6.07 18.52 -18.92
N ASP A 446 5.56 19.59 -19.52
CA ASP A 446 5.76 20.96 -19.07
C ASP A 446 4.86 21.30 -17.88
N ALA A 447 3.68 20.68 -17.83
CA ALA A 447 2.75 20.80 -16.71
C ALA A 447 3.15 19.95 -15.48
N GLY A 448 4.21 19.14 -15.58
CA GLY A 448 4.64 18.25 -14.47
C GLY A 448 3.73 17.05 -14.21
N VAL A 449 2.90 16.67 -15.19
CA VAL A 449 2.00 15.52 -15.06
C VAL A 449 2.69 14.26 -15.57
N TRP A 450 3.09 13.41 -14.63
CA TRP A 450 3.90 12.22 -14.91
C TRP A 450 3.21 10.92 -14.49
N ASP A 451 3.27 9.92 -15.36
CA ASP A 451 2.86 8.56 -15.09
C ASP A 451 4.10 7.62 -15.00
N ASN A 452 3.93 6.50 -14.31
CA ASN A 452 4.98 5.48 -14.20
C ASN A 452 5.08 4.67 -15.48
N TYR A 453 6.30 4.55 -16.00
CA TYR A 453 6.59 3.74 -17.19
C TYR A 453 6.21 2.27 -17.02
N CYS A 454 6.64 1.62 -15.92
CA CYS A 454 6.34 0.20 -15.67
C CYS A 454 4.83 -0.06 -15.57
N VAL A 455 4.05 0.87 -15.04
CA VAL A 455 2.59 0.76 -14.94
C VAL A 455 1.96 0.79 -16.33
N LYS A 456 2.34 1.74 -17.18
CA LYS A 456 1.84 1.81 -18.58
C LYS A 456 2.25 0.58 -19.37
N LYS A 457 3.49 0.13 -19.24
CA LYS A 457 3.98 -1.09 -19.88
C LYS A 457 3.18 -2.31 -19.46
N GLN A 458 2.97 -2.49 -18.17
CA GLN A 458 2.18 -3.61 -17.64
C GLN A 458 0.70 -3.50 -18.02
N LEU A 459 0.13 -2.30 -18.06
CA LEU A 459 -1.23 -2.04 -18.51
C LEU A 459 -1.42 -2.51 -19.96
N LEU A 460 -0.56 -2.07 -20.88
CA LEU A 460 -0.61 -2.49 -22.30
C LEU A 460 -0.52 -4.01 -22.42
N HIS A 461 0.38 -4.63 -21.67
CA HIS A 461 0.55 -6.09 -21.68
C HIS A 461 -0.67 -6.82 -21.11
N SER A 462 -1.10 -6.49 -19.90
CA SER A 462 -2.18 -7.19 -19.20
C SER A 462 -3.54 -6.97 -19.84
N CYS A 463 -3.85 -5.75 -20.30
CA CYS A 463 -5.10 -5.49 -21.00
C CYS A 463 -5.19 -6.26 -22.32
N THR A 464 -4.07 -6.39 -23.04
CA THR A 464 -4.03 -7.22 -24.25
C THR A 464 -4.30 -8.68 -23.94
N VAL A 465 -3.65 -9.24 -22.91
CA VAL A 465 -3.87 -10.62 -22.48
C VAL A 465 -5.32 -10.83 -22.04
N ILE A 466 -5.89 -9.90 -21.27
CA ILE A 466 -7.27 -9.98 -20.78
C ILE A 466 -8.28 -9.87 -21.94
N ALA A 467 -8.13 -8.87 -22.81
CA ALA A 467 -8.99 -8.67 -23.97
C ALA A 467 -8.91 -9.89 -24.91
N THR A 468 -7.68 -10.34 -25.15
CA THR A 468 -7.40 -11.59 -25.83
C THR A 468 -8.15 -12.73 -25.13
N ASN A 469 -8.13 -12.83 -23.81
CA ASN A 469 -8.78 -13.86 -23.02
C ASN A 469 -10.30 -13.82 -23.13
N ILE A 470 -10.94 -12.69 -23.17
CA ILE A 470 -12.40 -12.54 -23.28
C ILE A 470 -12.92 -12.96 -24.66
N LEU A 471 -12.15 -12.71 -25.69
CA LEU A 471 -12.58 -12.95 -27.07
C LEU A 471 -12.63 -14.43 -27.51
N LEU A 472 -11.84 -15.40 -26.97
CA LEU A 472 -11.81 -16.82 -27.41
C LEU A 472 -12.49 -17.82 -26.45
N VAL A 473 -13.22 -17.35 -25.47
CA VAL A 473 -14.05 -18.26 -24.68
C VAL A 473 -15.15 -18.87 -25.57
N ASP A 474 -15.03 -20.16 -25.86
CA ASP A 474 -16.00 -20.90 -26.66
C ASP A 474 -17.20 -21.40 -25.83
N GLU A 475 -16.96 -21.71 -24.56
CA GLU A 475 -17.99 -22.24 -23.67
C GLU A 475 -17.90 -21.64 -22.27
N ILE A 476 -19.04 -21.27 -21.69
CA ILE A 476 -19.17 -20.89 -20.29
C ILE A 476 -20.05 -21.93 -19.59
N MET A 477 -19.50 -22.57 -18.55
CA MET A 477 -20.25 -23.52 -17.71
C MET A 477 -20.44 -22.89 -16.32
N ARG A 478 -21.69 -22.80 -15.91
CA ARG A 478 -22.10 -22.36 -14.58
C ARG A 478 -22.51 -23.57 -13.75
N ALA A 479 -21.82 -23.85 -12.66
CA ALA A 479 -22.26 -24.84 -11.67
C ALA A 479 -23.51 -24.36 -10.96
N GLY A 480 -24.50 -25.25 -10.80
CA GLY A 480 -25.72 -24.91 -10.08
C GLY A 480 -25.43 -24.66 -8.59
N MET A 481 -26.21 -23.77 -7.96
CA MET A 481 -25.98 -23.31 -6.56
C MET A 481 -26.12 -24.41 -5.48
N SER A 482 -26.43 -25.65 -5.84
CA SER A 482 -26.56 -26.77 -4.87
C SER A 482 -25.25 -27.46 -4.51
N SER A 483 -24.14 -27.13 -5.12
CA SER A 483 -22.82 -27.75 -4.84
C SER A 483 -21.95 -27.00 -3.80
N LEU A 484 -22.46 -25.91 -3.22
CA LEU A 484 -21.77 -25.11 -2.21
C LEU A 484 -22.32 -25.25 -0.78
N LYS A 485 -23.14 -26.27 -0.54
CA LYS A 485 -23.54 -26.69 0.80
C LYS A 485 -23.11 -28.15 1.02
N GLY A 486 -21.86 -28.32 1.33
CA GLY A 486 -21.28 -29.52 1.92
C GLY A 486 -20.41 -29.09 3.06
#